data_130df8057259d720cc71e5c5bb737e65
#
_entry.id   130df8057259d720cc71e5c5bb737e65
#
_cell.length_a   1.000
_cell.length_b   1.000
_cell.length_c   1.000
_cell.angle_alpha   90.00
_cell.angle_beta   90.00
_cell.angle_gamma   90.00
#
_symmetry.space_group_name_H-M   'P 1'
#
loop_
_entity.id
_entity.type
_entity.pdbx_description
1 polymer ?
#
loop_
_entity_poly.entity_id
_entity_poly.type
_entity_poly.pdbx_seq_one_letter_code
_entity_poly.pdbx_strand_id
1 'polypeptide(L)'
;MTRYWATIVRVYPNMNDYVDTYETYESAMKAAEQILIDFDLEDARRKSIIVTSYDYDEESCSMSFDDEEVWVYDCQDPDNQGD
;
A
#
# COMPACT_ATOMS: atom_id res chain seq x y z
N MET A 1 19.89 -5.82 -9.93
CA MET A 1 18.61 -5.28 -9.43
C MET A 1 17.67 -6.37 -9.03
N THR A 2 17.06 -6.22 -7.88
CA THR A 2 16.08 -7.16 -7.36
C THR A 2 14.72 -6.48 -7.29
N ARG A 3 13.68 -7.16 -7.76
CA ARG A 3 12.32 -6.64 -7.69
C ARG A 3 11.64 -7.13 -6.41
N TYR A 4 11.07 -6.19 -5.69
CA TYR A 4 10.29 -6.46 -4.48
C TYR A 4 8.89 -5.90 -4.65
N TRP A 5 8.02 -6.31 -3.75
CA TRP A 5 6.63 -5.84 -3.71
C TRP A 5 6.39 -5.16 -2.37
N ALA A 6 5.55 -4.16 -2.38
CA ALA A 6 5.22 -3.40 -1.17
C ALA A 6 3.72 -3.37 -0.97
N THR A 7 3.30 -3.56 0.27
CA THR A 7 1.92 -3.33 0.68
C THR A 7 1.90 -2.03 1.46
N ILE A 8 1.13 -1.07 0.98
CA ILE A 8 1.07 0.27 1.56
C ILE A 8 -0.31 0.50 2.14
N VAL A 9 -0.37 0.88 3.40
CA VAL A 9 -1.61 1.33 4.03
C VAL A 9 -1.51 2.84 4.19
N ARG A 10 -2.35 3.55 3.46
CA ARG A 10 -2.37 5.02 3.47
C ARG A 10 -3.49 5.51 4.37
N VAL A 11 -3.15 6.36 5.32
CA VAL A 11 -4.11 6.89 6.31
C VAL A 11 -4.45 8.33 5.96
N TYR A 12 -5.73 8.61 5.79
CA TYR A 12 -6.22 9.96 5.52
C TYR A 12 -6.73 10.62 6.80
N PRO A 13 -6.71 11.93 6.88
CA PRO A 13 -6.27 12.90 5.86
C PRO A 13 -4.77 13.19 5.87
N ASN A 14 -4.03 12.68 6.85
CA ASN A 14 -2.62 13.04 7.03
C ASN A 14 -1.69 12.39 6.02
N MET A 15 -2.17 11.46 5.22
CA MET A 15 -1.39 10.73 4.22
C MET A 15 -0.17 10.01 4.83
N ASN A 16 -0.32 9.56 6.07
CA ASN A 16 0.70 8.74 6.71
C ASN A 16 0.65 7.33 6.15
N ASP A 17 1.74 6.91 5.54
CA ASP A 17 1.79 5.61 4.91
C ASP A 17 2.57 4.63 5.78
N TYR A 18 2.00 3.44 5.94
CA TYR A 18 2.69 2.29 6.53
C TYR A 18 3.08 1.36 5.39
N VAL A 19 4.36 1.05 5.28
CA VAL A 19 4.88 0.28 4.14
C VAL A 19 5.56 -0.98 4.66
N ASP A 20 5.10 -2.14 4.18
CA ASP A 20 5.76 -3.42 4.39
C ASP A 20 6.22 -3.96 3.04
N THR A 21 7.35 -4.63 3.02
CA THR A 21 7.95 -5.14 1.79
C THR A 21 7.97 -6.67 1.78
N TYR A 22 7.82 -7.23 0.57
CA TYR A 22 7.71 -8.67 0.35
C TYR A 22 8.49 -9.05 -0.90
N GLU A 23 8.91 -10.29 -0.98
CA GLU A 23 9.66 -10.79 -2.13
C GLU A 23 8.78 -11.13 -3.33
N THR A 24 7.50 -11.40 -3.10
CA THR A 24 6.58 -11.80 -4.17
C THR A 24 5.30 -10.98 -4.13
N TYR A 25 4.66 -10.86 -5.30
CA TYR A 25 3.35 -10.25 -5.41
C TYR A 25 2.31 -10.96 -4.54
N GLU A 26 2.34 -12.29 -4.56
CA GLU A 26 1.37 -13.10 -3.80
C GLU A 26 1.45 -12.81 -2.30
N SER A 27 2.67 -12.70 -1.77
CA SER A 27 2.86 -12.38 -0.36
C SER A 27 2.35 -10.99 -0.01
N ALA A 28 2.62 -10.01 -0.88
CA ALA A 28 2.14 -8.65 -0.67
C ALA A 28 0.61 -8.58 -0.72
N MET A 29 -0.01 -9.29 -1.66
CA MET A 29 -1.47 -9.33 -1.77
C MET A 29 -2.11 -10.04 -0.59
N LYS A 30 -1.52 -11.14 -0.13
CA LYS A 30 -2.01 -11.84 1.06
C LYS A 30 -1.98 -10.94 2.29
N ALA A 31 -0.89 -10.20 2.46
CA ALA A 31 -0.78 -9.24 3.56
C ALA A 31 -1.84 -8.15 3.45
N ALA A 32 -2.07 -7.63 2.24
CA ALA A 32 -3.08 -6.61 2.01
C ALA A 32 -4.48 -7.12 2.34
N GLU A 33 -4.81 -8.33 1.91
CA GLU A 33 -6.11 -8.95 2.21
C GLU A 33 -6.30 -9.16 3.71
N GLN A 34 -5.26 -9.59 4.41
CA GLN A 34 -5.33 -9.79 5.85
C GLN A 34 -5.54 -8.47 6.58
N ILE A 35 -4.88 -7.42 6.15
CA ILE A 35 -5.08 -6.08 6.71
C ILE A 35 -6.53 -5.64 6.52
N LEU A 36 -7.07 -5.87 5.34
CA LEU A 36 -8.46 -5.49 5.04
C LEU A 36 -9.46 -6.23 5.92
N ILE A 37 -9.23 -7.52 6.16
CA ILE A 37 -10.08 -8.33 7.03
C ILE A 37 -10.10 -7.77 8.46
N ASP A 38 -8.96 -7.24 8.92
CA ASP A 38 -8.81 -6.70 10.26
C ASP A 38 -9.32 -5.26 10.41
N PHE A 39 -9.74 -4.63 9.31
CA PHE A 39 -10.27 -3.27 9.37
C PHE A 39 -11.58 -3.22 10.14
N ASP A 40 -11.71 -2.22 11.03
CA ASP A 40 -12.99 -1.86 11.61
C ASP A 40 -13.65 -0.76 10.73
N LEU A 41 -14.78 -0.22 11.18
CA LEU A 41 -15.50 0.80 10.41
C LEU A 41 -14.69 2.09 10.25
N GLU A 42 -13.93 2.46 11.26
CA GLU A 42 -13.09 3.65 11.21
C GLU A 42 -11.96 3.46 10.21
N ASP A 43 -11.31 2.31 10.24
CA ASP A 43 -10.24 1.98 9.30
C ASP A 43 -10.75 1.98 7.86
N ALA A 44 -11.91 1.38 7.64
CA ALA A 44 -12.49 1.31 6.30
C ALA A 44 -12.81 2.68 5.71
N ARG A 45 -13.08 3.66 6.56
CA ARG A 45 -13.39 5.01 6.11
C ARG A 45 -12.16 5.86 5.84
N ARG A 46 -11.05 5.56 6.51
CA ARG A 46 -9.87 6.43 6.52
C ARG A 46 -8.63 5.84 5.91
N LYS A 47 -8.64 4.56 5.60
CA LYS A 47 -7.43 3.89 5.11
C LYS A 47 -7.66 3.25 3.75
N SER A 48 -6.65 3.38 2.90
CA SER A 48 -6.59 2.68 1.61
C SER A 48 -5.46 1.67 1.65
N ILE A 49 -5.57 0.59 0.88
CA ILE A 49 -4.56 -0.44 0.79
C ILE A 49 -4.10 -0.55 -0.66
N ILE A 50 -2.81 -0.38 -0.89
CA ILE A 50 -2.21 -0.36 -2.22
C ILE A 50 -1.08 -1.37 -2.26
N VAL A 51 -0.99 -2.13 -3.37
CA VAL A 51 0.15 -3.00 -3.63
C VAL A 51 0.87 -2.49 -4.87
N THR A 52 2.16 -2.29 -4.74
CA THR A 52 3.00 -1.84 -5.86
C THR A 52 4.32 -2.59 -5.84
N SER A 53 5.05 -2.53 -6.93
CA SER A 53 6.37 -3.13 -7.00
C SER A 53 7.46 -2.07 -7.10
N TYR A 54 8.67 -2.44 -6.71
CA TYR A 54 9.80 -1.56 -6.85
C TYR A 54 11.06 -2.38 -7.14
N ASP A 55 11.99 -1.75 -7.82
CA ASP A 55 13.31 -2.32 -8.08
C ASP A 55 14.30 -1.73 -7.09
N TYR A 56 15.08 -2.59 -6.48
CA TYR A 56 16.12 -2.18 -5.54
C TYR A 56 17.49 -2.45 -6.14
N ASP A 57 18.33 -1.41 -6.15
CA ASP A 57 19.71 -1.50 -6.60
C ASP A 57 20.62 -1.49 -5.38
N GLU A 58 21.24 -2.64 -5.09
CA GLU A 58 22.10 -2.79 -3.93
C GLU A 58 23.38 -1.94 -4.02
N GLU A 59 23.89 -1.72 -5.22
CA GLU A 59 25.11 -0.96 -5.41
C GLU A 59 24.94 0.52 -5.07
N SER A 60 23.84 1.10 -5.49
CA SER A 60 23.56 2.51 -5.22
C SER A 60 22.62 2.72 -4.05
N CYS A 61 22.10 1.66 -3.47
CA CYS A 61 21.10 1.71 -2.40
C CYS A 61 19.88 2.52 -2.80
N SER A 62 19.47 2.43 -4.06
CA SER A 62 18.34 3.18 -4.57
C SER A 62 17.13 2.30 -4.82
N MET A 63 15.96 2.89 -4.70
CA MET A 63 14.68 2.23 -4.92
C MET A 63 13.94 2.97 -6.03
N SER A 64 13.38 2.21 -6.97
CA SER A 64 12.55 2.76 -8.05
C SER A 64 11.19 2.07 -8.04
N PHE A 65 10.16 2.81 -7.66
CA PHE A 65 8.80 2.30 -7.65
C PHE A 65 8.20 2.33 -9.05
N ASP A 66 7.41 1.30 -9.37
CA ASP A 66 6.65 1.28 -10.60
C ASP A 66 5.51 2.29 -10.55
N ASP A 67 5.12 2.78 -11.73
CA ASP A 67 3.97 3.66 -11.85
C ASP A 67 2.65 2.90 -11.68
N GLU A 68 2.67 1.59 -11.83
CA GLU A 68 1.47 0.77 -11.70
C GLU A 68 1.24 0.41 -10.23
N GLU A 69 0.04 0.72 -9.76
CA GLU A 69 -0.41 0.41 -8.42
C GLU A 69 -1.68 -0.41 -8.49
N VAL A 70 -1.79 -1.42 -7.62
CA VAL A 70 -3.02 -2.18 -7.47
C VAL A 70 -3.71 -1.69 -6.21
N TRP A 71 -4.88 -1.09 -6.36
CA TRP A 71 -5.68 -0.61 -5.24
C TRP A 71 -6.54 -1.76 -4.74
N VAL A 72 -6.11 -2.37 -3.64
CA VAL A 72 -6.85 -3.46 -3.00
C VAL A 72 -8.10 -2.91 -2.33
N TYR A 73 -7.99 -1.75 -1.72
CA TYR A 73 -9.11 -1.07 -1.09
C TYR A 73 -8.89 0.43 -1.16
N ASP A 74 -9.89 1.15 -1.65
CA ASP A 74 -9.87 2.61 -1.72
C ASP A 74 -10.95 3.16 -0.79
N CYS A 75 -10.54 3.85 0.25
CA CYS A 75 -11.48 4.33 1.25
C CYS A 75 -12.39 5.43 0.71
N GLN A 76 -13.61 5.46 1.26
CA GLN A 76 -14.61 6.47 0.92
C GLN A 76 -14.72 7.48 2.05
N ASP A 77 -13.62 8.19 2.31
CA ASP A 77 -13.62 9.20 3.37
C ASP A 77 -14.41 10.44 2.92
N PRO A 78 -15.54 10.75 3.57
CA PRO A 78 -16.33 11.92 3.19
C PRO A 78 -15.54 13.23 3.29
N ASP A 79 -14.64 13.34 4.24
CA ASP A 79 -13.83 14.54 4.44
C ASP A 79 -12.84 14.73 3.29
N ASN A 80 -12.49 13.64 2.62
CA ASN A 80 -11.54 13.63 1.53
C ASN A 80 -12.18 13.96 0.18
N GLN A 81 -13.47 13.90 0.08
CA GLN A 81 -14.18 14.11 -1.17
C GLN A 81 -14.42 15.59 -1.47
N GLY A 82 -14.04 16.47 -0.59
CA GLY A 82 -13.93 17.88 -0.88
C GLY A 82 -15.22 18.59 -1.31
N ASP A 83 -16.28 18.25 -0.72
CA ASP A 83 -17.55 18.90 -1.06
C ASP A 83 -17.62 20.34 -0.61
#